data_a740859701dfdb87a0b80656bdaae99f
#
_entry.id   a740859701dfdb87a0b80656bdaae99f
#
_cell.length_a   1.000
_cell.length_b   1.000
_cell.length_c   1.000
_cell.angle_alpha   90.00
_cell.angle_beta   90.00
_cell.angle_gamma   90.00
#
_symmetry.space_group_name_H-M   'P 1'
#
loop_
_entity.id
_entity.type
_entity.pdbx_description
1 polymer ?
#
loop_
_entity_poly.entity_id
_entity_poly.type
_entity_poly.pdbx_seq_one_letter_code
_entity_poly.pdbx_strand_id
1 'polypeptide(L)'
;MKRTMAALLGGVVLAATMAFGALAQDRPTMGVVVKIGGIPWFNAMEMGIKERAAELGVDAFMVGPTSADPALQVRAIEDLIARGVDVIGVVPNDEAALEPVLEKAMAAGIKVVSHEGPGLANVNWNFELASAKGFGETHAELLAQKMGGKGEYAVFVGSLTVPLHNLWADYAIAYLGENYPDMRLIGDRYGVAESVDDSRKTALDLMAANPNLTGFLAFGSQGPIGAGRAIVEQRRVGAVHVLGPFSPGQGRSLVKEGAISGGFMWNPAEAGRVFVTIGKMLVDGVEITEGMEIPGLGKVSPDVANRDIITDNLIAINADTVDALADLGL
;
A
#
# COMPACT_ATOMS: atom_id res chain seq x y z
N MET A 1 47.79 -24.09 85.36
CA MET A 1 47.64 -25.10 84.33
C MET A 1 46.16 -25.32 84.05
N LYS A 2 45.64 -24.82 82.97
CA LYS A 2 44.43 -25.28 82.25
C LYS A 2 44.34 -24.47 80.96
N ARG A 3 44.55 -25.18 79.84
CA ARG A 3 44.45 -24.64 78.49
C ARG A 3 42.98 -24.66 78.08
N THR A 4 42.45 -23.54 77.63
CA THR A 4 41.10 -23.43 76.96
C THR A 4 41.35 -23.28 75.49
N MET A 5 40.90 -24.27 74.74
CA MET A 5 40.78 -24.23 73.26
C MET A 5 39.55 -23.44 72.85
N ALA A 6 39.73 -22.40 72.08
CA ALA A 6 38.65 -21.65 71.40
C ALA A 6 38.43 -22.31 70.01
N ALA A 7 37.24 -22.80 69.76
CA ALA A 7 36.78 -23.31 68.46
C ALA A 7 36.27 -22.13 67.61
N LEU A 8 36.90 -21.88 66.46
CA LEU A 8 36.42 -20.98 65.44
C LEU A 8 35.39 -21.73 64.55
N LEU A 9 34.13 -21.33 64.64
CA LEU A 9 33.11 -21.72 63.66
C LEU A 9 33.18 -20.73 62.48
N GLY A 10 33.70 -21.24 61.36
CA GLY A 10 33.66 -20.56 60.04
C GLY A 10 32.30 -20.77 59.40
N GLY A 11 31.46 -19.73 59.38
CA GLY A 11 30.22 -19.72 58.60
C GLY A 11 30.52 -19.43 57.14
N VAL A 12 30.29 -20.43 56.28
CA VAL A 12 30.30 -20.23 54.81
C VAL A 12 28.96 -19.66 54.41
N VAL A 13 28.91 -18.37 54.09
CA VAL A 13 27.75 -17.73 53.44
C VAL A 13 27.79 -18.04 51.96
N LEU A 14 26.95 -18.99 51.54
CA LEU A 14 26.74 -19.30 50.12
C LEU A 14 25.84 -18.20 49.52
N ALA A 15 26.45 -17.18 48.89
CA ALA A 15 25.71 -16.17 48.12
C ALA A 15 25.24 -16.85 46.81
N ALA A 16 23.95 -17.27 46.78
CA ALA A 16 23.29 -17.67 45.57
C ALA A 16 23.04 -16.42 44.71
N THR A 17 23.92 -16.15 43.77
CA THR A 17 23.68 -15.17 42.67
C THR A 17 22.63 -15.76 41.75
N MET A 18 21.34 -15.36 41.96
CA MET A 18 20.32 -15.55 40.95
C MET A 18 20.70 -14.65 39.75
N ALA A 19 21.35 -15.23 38.76
CA ALA A 19 21.45 -14.66 37.44
C ALA A 19 20.03 -14.65 36.84
N PHE A 20 19.32 -13.55 36.98
CA PHE A 20 18.20 -13.24 36.09
C PHE A 20 18.81 -13.09 34.68
N GLY A 21 18.88 -14.20 33.95
CA GLY A 21 19.01 -14.16 32.51
C GLY A 21 17.77 -13.41 32.01
N ALA A 22 17.95 -12.14 31.65
CA ALA A 22 17.01 -11.49 30.79
C ALA A 22 16.99 -12.35 29.52
N LEU A 23 15.95 -13.17 29.37
CA LEU A 23 15.60 -13.76 28.09
C LEU A 23 15.45 -12.55 27.19
N ALA A 24 16.40 -12.36 26.28
CA ALA A 24 16.21 -11.46 25.15
C ALA A 24 14.92 -11.98 24.50
N GLN A 25 13.82 -11.26 24.71
CA GLN A 25 12.56 -11.59 24.07
C GLN A 25 12.85 -11.41 22.58
N ASP A 26 12.91 -12.51 21.83
CA ASP A 26 13.14 -12.45 20.39
C ASP A 26 12.07 -11.51 19.81
N ARG A 27 12.55 -10.47 19.14
CA ARG A 27 11.64 -9.50 18.53
C ARG A 27 10.85 -10.18 17.43
N PRO A 28 9.52 -10.00 17.39
CA PRO A 28 8.75 -10.50 16.28
C PRO A 28 9.33 -10.04 14.95
N THR A 29 9.39 -10.94 13.98
CA THR A 29 9.92 -10.67 12.64
C THR A 29 8.79 -10.51 11.64
N MET A 30 8.87 -9.50 10.76
CA MET A 30 7.85 -9.23 9.75
C MET A 30 8.48 -8.90 8.40
N GLY A 31 8.07 -9.62 7.35
CA GLY A 31 8.40 -9.28 5.97
C GLY A 31 7.17 -8.74 5.23
N VAL A 32 7.26 -7.54 4.64
CA VAL A 32 6.18 -6.96 3.82
C VAL A 32 6.55 -7.05 2.36
N VAL A 33 5.81 -7.84 1.57
CA VAL A 33 6.01 -8.03 0.13
C VAL A 33 5.09 -7.07 -0.64
N VAL A 34 5.70 -6.12 -1.35
CA VAL A 34 4.96 -5.12 -2.15
C VAL A 34 4.94 -5.49 -3.64
N LYS A 35 4.13 -4.79 -4.44
CA LYS A 35 3.94 -5.07 -5.88
C LYS A 35 5.22 -4.95 -6.70
N ILE A 36 6.01 -3.91 -6.43
CA ILE A 36 7.28 -3.60 -7.09
C ILE A 36 8.16 -2.78 -6.15
N GLY A 37 9.45 -3.05 -6.13
CA GLY A 37 10.42 -2.28 -5.34
C GLY A 37 10.93 -1.03 -6.07
N GLY A 38 11.45 -0.08 -5.30
CA GLY A 38 12.21 1.07 -5.83
C GLY A 38 11.38 2.22 -6.40
N ILE A 39 10.05 2.14 -6.36
CA ILE A 39 9.20 3.29 -6.72
C ILE A 39 8.91 4.16 -5.48
N PRO A 40 8.77 5.50 -5.65
CA PRO A 40 8.59 6.43 -4.52
C PRO A 40 7.45 6.06 -3.57
N TRP A 41 6.34 5.55 -4.10
CA TRP A 41 5.19 5.10 -3.31
C TRP A 41 5.57 4.06 -2.24
N PHE A 42 6.26 2.98 -2.66
CA PHE A 42 6.67 1.94 -1.74
C PHE A 42 7.90 2.32 -0.90
N ASN A 43 8.74 3.25 -1.37
CA ASN A 43 9.80 3.81 -0.53
C ASN A 43 9.22 4.59 0.67
N ALA A 44 8.13 5.34 0.47
CA ALA A 44 7.41 6.00 1.56
C ALA A 44 6.75 4.97 2.52
N MET A 45 6.17 3.89 1.98
CA MET A 45 5.63 2.80 2.81
C MET A 45 6.74 2.15 3.66
N GLU A 46 7.91 1.91 3.08
CA GLU A 46 9.07 1.36 3.80
C GLU A 46 9.54 2.25 4.96
N MET A 47 9.49 3.58 4.79
CA MET A 47 9.78 4.51 5.91
C MET A 47 8.80 4.28 7.07
N GLY A 48 7.51 4.22 6.79
CA GLY A 48 6.49 3.96 7.81
C GLY A 48 6.65 2.61 8.51
N ILE A 49 7.00 1.56 7.75
CA ILE A 49 7.32 0.23 8.30
C ILE A 49 8.48 0.33 9.29
N LYS A 50 9.60 0.96 8.89
CA LYS A 50 10.81 1.08 9.72
C LYS A 50 10.58 1.89 11.00
N GLU A 51 9.87 3.01 10.89
CA GLU A 51 9.53 3.87 12.02
C GLU A 51 8.68 3.11 13.04
N ARG A 52 7.58 2.48 12.59
CA ARG A 52 6.69 1.77 13.49
C ARG A 52 7.30 0.51 14.07
N ALA A 53 8.14 -0.17 13.31
CA ALA A 53 8.90 -1.33 13.80
C ALA A 53 9.83 -0.96 14.94
N ALA A 54 10.52 0.17 14.84
CA ALA A 54 11.39 0.68 15.90
C ALA A 54 10.58 1.02 17.17
N GLU A 55 9.40 1.64 17.02
CA GLU A 55 8.51 1.98 18.13
C GLU A 55 7.97 0.75 18.87
N LEU A 56 7.58 -0.28 18.13
CA LEU A 56 6.92 -1.49 18.68
C LEU A 56 7.90 -2.64 18.98
N GLY A 57 9.20 -2.47 18.73
CA GLY A 57 10.20 -3.50 18.96
C GLY A 57 10.02 -4.71 18.02
N VAL A 58 9.60 -4.50 16.79
CA VAL A 58 9.46 -5.50 15.72
C VAL A 58 10.67 -5.42 14.81
N ASP A 59 11.18 -6.54 14.30
CA ASP A 59 12.15 -6.58 13.22
C ASP A 59 11.41 -6.69 11.88
N ALA A 60 11.03 -5.52 11.32
CA ALA A 60 10.25 -5.45 10.09
C ALA A 60 11.06 -4.90 8.92
N PHE A 61 10.85 -5.48 7.76
CA PHE A 61 11.50 -5.08 6.51
C PHE A 61 10.56 -5.24 5.31
N MET A 62 10.83 -4.50 4.26
CA MET A 62 10.07 -4.58 3.00
C MET A 62 10.84 -5.39 1.95
N VAL A 63 10.11 -6.17 1.16
CA VAL A 63 10.62 -6.89 -0.01
C VAL A 63 9.83 -6.44 -1.23
N GLY A 64 10.52 -5.89 -2.23
CA GLY A 64 9.91 -5.47 -3.50
C GLY A 64 10.53 -6.23 -4.66
N PRO A 65 9.72 -6.95 -5.47
CA PRO A 65 10.19 -7.52 -6.74
C PRO A 65 10.74 -6.44 -7.68
N THR A 66 11.60 -6.84 -8.61
CA THR A 66 12.18 -5.92 -9.61
C THR A 66 11.20 -5.51 -10.71
N SER A 67 10.07 -6.21 -10.81
CA SER A 67 8.94 -5.93 -11.70
C SER A 67 7.63 -6.33 -11.02
N ALA A 68 6.52 -5.77 -11.49
CA ALA A 68 5.17 -6.13 -11.01
C ALA A 68 4.76 -7.50 -11.59
N ASP A 69 5.39 -8.57 -11.08
CA ASP A 69 5.21 -9.95 -11.50
C ASP A 69 4.74 -10.81 -10.32
N PRO A 70 3.53 -11.40 -10.38
CA PRO A 70 3.00 -12.27 -9.32
C PRO A 70 3.92 -13.44 -8.97
N ALA A 71 4.62 -14.03 -9.95
CA ALA A 71 5.53 -15.15 -9.69
C ALA A 71 6.74 -14.75 -8.84
N LEU A 72 7.20 -13.50 -8.96
CA LEU A 72 8.26 -12.96 -8.11
C LEU A 72 7.75 -12.71 -6.69
N GLN A 73 6.48 -12.30 -6.52
CA GLN A 73 5.87 -12.19 -5.18
C GLN A 73 5.72 -13.55 -4.51
N VAL A 74 5.26 -14.57 -5.23
CA VAL A 74 5.17 -15.95 -4.71
C VAL A 74 6.52 -16.39 -4.16
N ARG A 75 7.61 -16.22 -4.92
CA ARG A 75 8.97 -16.58 -4.46
C ARG A 75 9.40 -15.80 -3.22
N ALA A 76 9.12 -14.49 -3.19
CA ALA A 76 9.45 -13.66 -2.03
C ALA A 76 8.70 -14.14 -0.77
N ILE A 77 7.44 -14.53 -0.89
CA ILE A 77 6.65 -15.09 0.21
C ILE A 77 7.20 -16.47 0.64
N GLU A 78 7.57 -17.35 -0.31
CA GLU A 78 8.21 -18.64 -0.02
C GLU A 78 9.52 -18.46 0.74
N ASP A 79 10.33 -17.48 0.38
CA ASP A 79 11.57 -17.14 1.09
C ASP A 79 11.29 -16.67 2.53
N LEU A 80 10.22 -15.88 2.76
CA LEU A 80 9.81 -15.49 4.11
C LEU A 80 9.30 -16.65 4.93
N ILE A 81 8.54 -17.57 4.35
CA ILE A 81 8.11 -18.82 5.01
C ILE A 81 9.34 -19.66 5.41
N ALA A 82 10.30 -19.80 4.51
CA ALA A 82 11.52 -20.57 4.78
C ALA A 82 12.40 -19.93 5.87
N ARG A 83 12.36 -18.59 6.01
CA ARG A 83 13.04 -17.87 7.10
C ARG A 83 12.31 -17.99 8.44
N GLY A 84 11.05 -18.43 8.43
CA GLY A 84 10.24 -18.55 9.66
C GLY A 84 9.90 -17.20 10.28
N VAL A 85 9.51 -16.22 9.48
CA VAL A 85 9.02 -14.93 10.00
C VAL A 85 7.69 -15.13 10.74
N ASP A 86 7.40 -14.25 11.72
CA ASP A 86 6.16 -14.32 12.49
C ASP A 86 4.97 -13.73 11.70
N VAL A 87 5.24 -12.74 10.85
CA VAL A 87 4.21 -12.02 10.08
C VAL A 87 4.66 -11.82 8.64
N ILE A 88 3.75 -12.02 7.71
CA ILE A 88 3.86 -11.61 6.32
C ILE A 88 2.84 -10.51 6.04
N GLY A 89 3.31 -9.33 5.60
CA GLY A 89 2.50 -8.32 4.97
C GLY A 89 2.50 -8.50 3.45
N VAL A 90 1.40 -8.19 2.76
CA VAL A 90 1.36 -8.31 1.30
C VAL A 90 0.50 -7.21 0.65
N VAL A 91 1.02 -6.65 -0.44
CA VAL A 91 0.29 -5.81 -1.39
C VAL A 91 0.26 -6.56 -2.72
N PRO A 92 -0.86 -7.22 -3.10
CA PRO A 92 -0.86 -8.22 -4.16
C PRO A 92 -0.83 -7.65 -5.58
N ASN A 93 -0.11 -8.31 -6.48
CA ASN A 93 -0.23 -8.12 -7.93
C ASN A 93 -1.35 -8.99 -8.54
N ASP A 94 -1.64 -10.14 -7.90
CA ASP A 94 -2.63 -11.10 -8.35
C ASP A 94 -3.05 -11.96 -7.15
N GLU A 95 -4.30 -11.84 -6.70
CA GLU A 95 -4.82 -12.57 -5.54
C GLU A 95 -4.82 -14.07 -5.79
N ALA A 96 -5.30 -14.51 -6.97
CA ALA A 96 -5.42 -15.92 -7.29
C ALA A 96 -4.05 -16.62 -7.33
N ALA A 97 -3.01 -15.93 -7.81
CA ALA A 97 -1.64 -16.45 -7.82
C ALA A 97 -1.03 -16.55 -6.41
N LEU A 98 -1.45 -15.67 -5.48
CA LEU A 98 -0.88 -15.64 -4.13
C LEU A 98 -1.61 -16.56 -3.13
N GLU A 99 -2.89 -16.88 -3.35
CA GLU A 99 -3.68 -17.69 -2.42
C GLU A 99 -2.98 -18.98 -1.97
N PRO A 100 -2.40 -19.82 -2.85
CA PRO A 100 -1.77 -21.06 -2.42
C PRO A 100 -0.55 -20.88 -1.52
N VAL A 101 0.25 -19.83 -1.75
CA VAL A 101 1.42 -19.57 -0.93
C VAL A 101 1.04 -18.91 0.41
N LEU A 102 -0.02 -18.10 0.45
CA LEU A 102 -0.55 -17.52 1.68
C LEU A 102 -1.21 -18.59 2.57
N GLU A 103 -1.95 -19.56 1.98
CA GLU A 103 -2.45 -20.74 2.69
C GLU A 103 -1.30 -21.50 3.35
N LYS A 104 -0.21 -21.73 2.62
CA LYS A 104 0.99 -22.39 3.15
C LYS A 104 1.63 -21.60 4.30
N ALA A 105 1.67 -20.26 4.21
CA ALA A 105 2.16 -19.39 5.28
C ALA A 105 1.30 -19.53 6.55
N MET A 106 -0.03 -19.43 6.41
CA MET A 106 -0.95 -19.58 7.54
C MET A 106 -0.91 -20.98 8.16
N ALA A 107 -0.79 -22.02 7.35
CA ALA A 107 -0.62 -23.41 7.82
C ALA A 107 0.68 -23.61 8.61
N ALA A 108 1.72 -22.81 8.33
CA ALA A 108 2.97 -22.76 9.09
C ALA A 108 2.86 -21.95 10.39
N GLY A 109 1.69 -21.35 10.68
CA GLY A 109 1.44 -20.51 11.86
C GLY A 109 1.80 -19.03 11.69
N ILE A 110 2.27 -18.64 10.52
CA ILE A 110 2.62 -17.24 10.18
C ILE A 110 1.35 -16.41 10.07
N LYS A 111 1.33 -15.21 10.66
CA LYS A 111 0.23 -14.28 10.50
C LYS A 111 0.33 -13.55 9.17
N VAL A 112 -0.81 -13.34 8.51
CA VAL A 112 -0.86 -12.68 7.20
C VAL A 112 -1.73 -11.43 7.27
N VAL A 113 -1.19 -10.30 6.85
CA VAL A 113 -1.90 -9.01 6.72
C VAL A 113 -1.80 -8.55 5.28
N SER A 114 -2.92 -8.19 4.66
CA SER A 114 -2.91 -7.59 3.31
C SER A 114 -3.32 -6.12 3.33
N HIS A 115 -2.91 -5.43 2.29
CA HIS A 115 -3.34 -4.09 1.90
C HIS A 115 -3.52 -4.08 0.38
N GLU A 116 -4.57 -3.47 -0.11
CA GLU A 116 -4.96 -3.52 -1.53
C GLU A 116 -5.30 -4.95 -2.02
N GLY A 117 -5.73 -5.83 -1.10
CA GLY A 117 -6.07 -7.23 -1.40
C GLY A 117 -7.43 -7.66 -0.85
N PRO A 118 -8.53 -6.98 -1.25
CA PRO A 118 -9.86 -7.20 -0.65
C PRO A 118 -10.47 -8.58 -0.93
N GLY A 119 -9.96 -9.33 -1.91
CA GLY A 119 -10.45 -10.66 -2.28
C GLY A 119 -9.64 -11.82 -1.69
N LEU A 120 -8.55 -11.54 -0.96
CA LEU A 120 -7.71 -12.59 -0.37
C LEU A 120 -8.42 -13.32 0.77
N ALA A 121 -8.56 -14.65 0.63
CA ALA A 121 -9.16 -15.50 1.65
C ALA A 121 -8.16 -15.95 2.72
N ASN A 122 -6.89 -16.15 2.34
CA ASN A 122 -5.83 -16.63 3.23
C ASN A 122 -5.06 -15.47 3.89
N VAL A 123 -5.81 -14.62 4.62
CA VAL A 123 -5.28 -13.51 5.44
C VAL A 123 -5.93 -13.51 6.82
N ASN A 124 -5.26 -12.95 7.82
CA ASN A 124 -5.87 -12.65 9.11
C ASN A 124 -6.71 -11.37 9.01
N TRP A 125 -6.18 -10.33 8.35
CA TRP A 125 -6.86 -9.07 8.05
C TRP A 125 -6.34 -8.47 6.76
N ASN A 126 -7.25 -7.93 5.96
CA ASN A 126 -6.98 -6.91 4.97
C ASN A 126 -7.32 -5.54 5.57
N PHE A 127 -6.54 -4.51 5.27
CA PHE A 127 -6.89 -3.14 5.65
C PHE A 127 -6.82 -2.20 4.46
N GLU A 128 -7.76 -1.25 4.40
CA GLU A 128 -7.79 -0.22 3.37
C GLU A 128 -7.91 1.18 4.00
N LEU A 129 -7.11 2.12 3.52
CA LEU A 129 -7.13 3.52 3.93
C LEU A 129 -8.15 4.35 3.14
N ALA A 130 -8.80 3.74 2.14
CA ALA A 130 -9.90 4.32 1.38
C ALA A 130 -10.81 3.21 0.87
N SER A 131 -12.13 3.43 0.90
CA SER A 131 -13.07 2.50 0.29
C SER A 131 -12.87 2.45 -1.23
N ALA A 132 -12.90 1.26 -1.82
CA ALA A 132 -12.68 1.10 -3.25
C ALA A 132 -13.69 1.90 -4.08
N LYS A 133 -14.96 1.87 -3.67
CA LYS A 133 -16.03 2.63 -4.31
C LYS A 133 -15.78 4.13 -4.22
N GLY A 134 -15.55 4.65 -3.01
CA GLY A 134 -15.31 6.08 -2.79
C GLY A 134 -14.09 6.57 -3.57
N PHE A 135 -13.02 5.78 -3.62
CA PHE A 135 -11.81 6.13 -4.37
C PHE A 135 -12.06 6.22 -5.88
N GLY A 136 -12.71 5.22 -6.46
CA GLY A 136 -13.05 5.18 -7.88
C GLY A 136 -13.98 6.32 -8.29
N GLU A 137 -15.10 6.48 -7.58
CA GLU A 137 -16.13 7.50 -7.87
C GLU A 137 -15.60 8.93 -7.71
N THR A 138 -14.79 9.20 -6.67
CA THR A 138 -14.22 10.54 -6.45
C THR A 138 -13.26 10.95 -7.58
N HIS A 139 -12.43 10.01 -8.07
CA HIS A 139 -11.58 10.28 -9.24
C HIS A 139 -12.40 10.47 -10.52
N ALA A 140 -13.45 9.68 -10.71
CA ALA A 140 -14.37 9.78 -11.85
C ALA A 140 -15.07 11.13 -11.88
N GLU A 141 -15.64 11.56 -10.76
CA GLU A 141 -16.29 12.86 -10.61
C GLU A 141 -15.33 14.01 -10.93
N LEU A 142 -14.10 13.97 -10.38
CA LEU A 142 -13.10 14.99 -10.66
C LEU A 142 -12.70 15.01 -12.15
N LEU A 143 -12.58 13.84 -12.81
CA LEU A 143 -12.33 13.78 -14.24
C LEU A 143 -13.47 14.42 -15.03
N ALA A 144 -14.73 14.07 -14.70
CA ALA A 144 -15.90 14.63 -15.36
C ALA A 144 -15.94 16.16 -15.23
N GLN A 145 -15.66 16.71 -14.06
CA GLN A 145 -15.55 18.16 -13.84
C GLN A 145 -14.47 18.79 -14.73
N LYS A 146 -13.27 18.18 -14.82
CA LYS A 146 -12.18 18.69 -15.66
C LYS A 146 -12.49 18.63 -17.14
N MET A 147 -13.20 17.60 -17.60
CA MET A 147 -13.61 17.41 -18.99
C MET A 147 -14.90 18.15 -19.36
N GLY A 148 -15.61 18.76 -18.39
CA GLY A 148 -16.90 19.40 -18.63
C GLY A 148 -18.03 18.40 -18.93
N GLY A 149 -17.94 17.19 -18.38
CA GLY A 149 -18.94 16.12 -18.43
C GLY A 149 -19.08 15.42 -19.79
N LYS A 150 -18.12 15.54 -20.70
CA LYS A 150 -18.18 14.97 -22.06
C LYS A 150 -16.80 14.70 -22.66
N GLY A 151 -16.73 13.87 -23.69
CA GLY A 151 -15.51 13.56 -24.44
C GLY A 151 -15.02 12.14 -24.23
N GLU A 152 -13.84 11.82 -24.71
CA GLU A 152 -13.27 10.48 -24.63
C GLU A 152 -12.24 10.39 -23.52
N TYR A 153 -12.26 9.27 -22.79
CA TYR A 153 -11.28 8.99 -21.74
C TYR A 153 -10.74 7.55 -21.84
N ALA A 154 -9.55 7.33 -21.28
CA ALA A 154 -8.92 6.02 -21.15
C ALA A 154 -8.63 5.71 -19.67
N VAL A 155 -8.51 4.40 -19.35
CA VAL A 155 -8.24 3.93 -17.99
C VAL A 155 -6.95 3.13 -17.96
N PHE A 156 -6.02 3.50 -17.08
CA PHE A 156 -4.80 2.77 -16.77
C PHE A 156 -4.90 2.12 -15.42
N VAL A 157 -4.44 0.88 -15.31
CA VAL A 157 -4.31 0.12 -14.06
C VAL A 157 -2.89 -0.42 -13.96
N GLY A 158 -2.45 -0.88 -12.79
CA GLY A 158 -1.09 -1.42 -12.60
C GLY A 158 -0.81 -2.60 -13.51
N SER A 159 -1.69 -3.60 -13.46
CA SER A 159 -1.83 -4.67 -14.44
C SER A 159 -3.30 -5.11 -14.47
N LEU A 160 -3.66 -5.95 -15.43
CA LEU A 160 -5.04 -6.45 -15.52
C LEU A 160 -5.41 -7.42 -14.40
N THR A 161 -4.45 -7.83 -13.57
CA THR A 161 -4.62 -8.74 -12.42
C THR A 161 -4.51 -8.03 -11.08
N VAL A 162 -4.06 -6.77 -11.01
CA VAL A 162 -4.00 -6.01 -9.74
C VAL A 162 -5.41 -5.75 -9.23
N PRO A 163 -5.81 -6.35 -8.09
CA PRO A 163 -7.23 -6.45 -7.72
C PRO A 163 -7.85 -5.07 -7.45
N LEU A 164 -7.26 -4.30 -6.56
CA LEU A 164 -7.85 -3.03 -6.15
C LEU A 164 -7.85 -1.97 -7.25
N HIS A 165 -6.80 -1.91 -8.10
CA HIS A 165 -6.76 -0.98 -9.23
C HIS A 165 -7.89 -1.25 -10.24
N ASN A 166 -8.19 -2.54 -10.48
CA ASN A 166 -9.28 -2.93 -11.36
C ASN A 166 -10.65 -2.63 -10.73
N LEU A 167 -10.79 -2.82 -9.42
CA LEU A 167 -12.02 -2.49 -8.69
C LEU A 167 -12.30 -0.97 -8.68
N TRP A 168 -11.26 -0.13 -8.50
CA TRP A 168 -11.40 1.33 -8.65
C TRP A 168 -11.85 1.71 -10.06
N ALA A 169 -11.25 1.07 -11.07
CA ALA A 169 -11.63 1.29 -12.46
C ALA A 169 -13.09 0.91 -12.73
N ASP A 170 -13.55 -0.23 -12.17
CA ASP A 170 -14.95 -0.66 -12.31
C ASP A 170 -15.93 0.37 -11.73
N TYR A 171 -15.68 0.85 -10.50
CA TYR A 171 -16.51 1.89 -9.88
C TYR A 171 -16.46 3.21 -10.65
N ALA A 172 -15.29 3.62 -11.10
CA ALA A 172 -15.13 4.86 -11.86
C ALA A 172 -15.86 4.80 -13.22
N ILE A 173 -15.73 3.70 -13.95
CA ILE A 173 -16.39 3.51 -15.26
C ILE A 173 -17.90 3.45 -15.09
N ALA A 174 -18.39 2.69 -14.09
CA ALA A 174 -19.82 2.62 -13.79
C ALA A 174 -20.39 3.99 -13.43
N TYR A 175 -19.70 4.72 -12.54
CA TYR A 175 -20.11 6.07 -12.14
C TYR A 175 -20.20 7.05 -13.32
N LEU A 176 -19.18 7.05 -14.19
CA LEU A 176 -19.18 7.91 -15.39
C LEU A 176 -20.29 7.50 -16.36
N GLY A 177 -20.52 6.21 -16.55
CA GLY A 177 -21.59 5.73 -17.42
C GLY A 177 -23.00 6.10 -16.96
N GLU A 178 -23.21 6.13 -15.63
CA GLU A 178 -24.51 6.50 -15.04
C GLU A 178 -24.74 8.01 -15.00
N ASN A 179 -23.70 8.79 -14.64
CA ASN A 179 -23.88 10.22 -14.35
C ASN A 179 -23.43 11.14 -15.49
N TYR A 180 -22.57 10.66 -16.41
CA TYR A 180 -21.98 11.45 -17.49
C TYR A 180 -22.03 10.69 -18.83
N PRO A 181 -23.23 10.42 -19.40
CA PRO A 181 -23.42 9.59 -20.60
C PRO A 181 -22.71 10.12 -21.86
N ASP A 182 -22.32 11.39 -21.88
CA ASP A 182 -21.56 12.02 -22.96
C ASP A 182 -20.04 11.78 -22.82
N MET A 183 -19.58 11.14 -21.75
CA MET A 183 -18.21 10.67 -21.57
C MET A 183 -18.08 9.22 -22.05
N ARG A 184 -17.13 8.98 -22.95
CA ARG A 184 -16.97 7.69 -23.60
C ARG A 184 -15.60 7.06 -23.27
N LEU A 185 -15.61 5.88 -22.67
CA LEU A 185 -14.40 5.07 -22.52
C LEU A 185 -13.92 4.60 -23.89
N ILE A 186 -12.61 4.79 -24.20
CA ILE A 186 -11.97 4.24 -25.36
C ILE A 186 -11.21 2.95 -25.01
N GLY A 187 -11.46 1.90 -25.78
CA GLY A 187 -10.90 0.57 -25.52
C GLY A 187 -11.46 -0.02 -24.22
N ASP A 188 -10.64 -0.81 -23.56
CA ASP A 188 -10.87 -1.33 -22.21
C ASP A 188 -9.92 -0.61 -21.25
N ARG A 189 -9.25 -1.32 -20.36
CA ARG A 189 -8.21 -0.77 -19.47
C ARG A 189 -6.81 -1.24 -19.91
N TYR A 190 -5.80 -0.44 -19.58
CA TYR A 190 -4.43 -0.69 -19.98
C TYR A 190 -3.59 -0.97 -18.72
N GLY A 191 -2.93 -2.12 -18.68
CA GLY A 191 -2.14 -2.60 -17.53
C GLY A 191 -0.73 -2.01 -17.54
N VAL A 192 -0.57 -0.70 -17.35
CA VAL A 192 0.70 0.03 -17.52
C VAL A 192 1.05 0.97 -16.36
N ALA A 193 0.16 1.12 -15.36
CA ALA A 193 0.29 2.17 -14.37
C ALA A 193 1.32 1.90 -13.25
N GLU A 194 2.05 0.80 -13.29
CA GLU A 194 3.23 0.56 -12.44
C GLU A 194 4.56 0.94 -13.13
N SER A 195 4.50 1.42 -14.39
CA SER A 195 5.65 1.87 -15.17
C SER A 195 5.42 3.25 -15.77
N VAL A 196 6.30 4.20 -15.46
CA VAL A 196 6.26 5.55 -16.06
C VAL A 196 6.42 5.49 -17.57
N ASP A 197 7.36 4.69 -18.06
CA ASP A 197 7.69 4.62 -19.49
C ASP A 197 6.58 3.95 -20.29
N ASP A 198 5.99 2.86 -19.78
CA ASP A 198 4.87 2.18 -20.44
C ASP A 198 3.62 3.05 -20.44
N SER A 199 3.31 3.71 -19.32
CA SER A 199 2.21 4.67 -19.23
C SER A 199 2.39 5.83 -20.20
N ARG A 200 3.59 6.39 -20.28
CA ARG A 200 3.92 7.47 -21.22
C ARG A 200 3.74 7.02 -22.67
N LYS A 201 4.32 5.88 -23.04
CA LYS A 201 4.21 5.32 -24.39
C LYS A 201 2.76 5.06 -24.75
N THR A 202 2.00 4.39 -23.89
CA THR A 202 0.59 4.08 -24.13
C THR A 202 -0.24 5.35 -24.25
N ALA A 203 0.01 6.37 -23.42
CA ALA A 203 -0.69 7.65 -23.53
C ALA A 203 -0.40 8.37 -24.86
N LEU A 204 0.87 8.34 -25.34
CA LEU A 204 1.23 8.89 -26.65
C LEU A 204 0.50 8.17 -27.79
N ASP A 205 0.51 6.84 -27.78
CA ASP A 205 -0.15 6.01 -28.80
C ASP A 205 -1.68 6.26 -28.81
N LEU A 206 -2.29 6.34 -27.64
CA LEU A 206 -3.73 6.59 -27.51
C LEU A 206 -4.12 8.01 -27.99
N MET A 207 -3.36 9.04 -27.62
CA MET A 207 -3.61 10.42 -28.08
C MET A 207 -3.41 10.56 -29.60
N ALA A 208 -2.48 9.81 -30.19
CA ALA A 208 -2.28 9.80 -31.64
C ALA A 208 -3.43 9.08 -32.37
N ALA A 209 -3.89 7.96 -31.86
CA ALA A 209 -4.95 7.15 -32.45
C ALA A 209 -6.36 7.76 -32.24
N ASN A 210 -6.56 8.54 -31.17
CA ASN A 210 -7.85 9.10 -30.76
C ASN A 210 -7.74 10.62 -30.56
N PRO A 211 -7.91 11.43 -31.61
CA PRO A 211 -7.76 12.90 -31.52
C PRO A 211 -8.72 13.57 -30.51
N ASN A 212 -9.86 12.92 -30.24
CA ASN A 212 -10.87 13.41 -29.29
C ASN A 212 -10.63 12.98 -27.83
N LEU A 213 -9.56 12.21 -27.58
CA LEU A 213 -9.20 11.80 -26.22
C LEU A 213 -8.79 13.03 -25.40
N THR A 214 -9.51 13.28 -24.30
CA THR A 214 -9.30 14.42 -23.41
C THR A 214 -9.14 14.04 -21.95
N GLY A 215 -9.24 12.74 -21.60
CA GLY A 215 -9.13 12.29 -20.21
C GLY A 215 -8.39 10.98 -20.03
N PHE A 216 -7.69 10.86 -18.89
CA PHE A 216 -7.11 9.62 -18.38
C PHE A 216 -7.45 9.47 -16.90
N LEU A 217 -7.97 8.30 -16.52
CA LEU A 217 -7.95 7.80 -15.15
C LEU A 217 -6.79 6.80 -15.04
N ALA A 218 -5.86 7.04 -14.15
CA ALA A 218 -4.68 6.21 -14.04
C ALA A 218 -4.52 5.70 -12.59
N PHE A 219 -5.02 4.50 -12.34
CA PHE A 219 -4.99 3.82 -11.06
C PHE A 219 -3.71 2.98 -10.93
N GLY A 220 -2.71 3.57 -10.30
CA GLY A 220 -1.34 3.10 -10.11
C GLY A 220 -0.37 4.28 -10.16
N SER A 221 0.53 4.36 -9.17
CA SER A 221 1.26 5.61 -8.87
C SER A 221 2.19 6.12 -9.98
N GLN A 222 2.57 5.26 -10.92
CA GLN A 222 3.41 5.64 -12.06
C GLN A 222 2.59 6.09 -13.29
N GLY A 223 1.32 5.72 -13.31
CA GLY A 223 0.38 6.03 -14.39
C GLY A 223 0.22 7.53 -14.66
N PRO A 224 -0.19 8.34 -13.65
CA PRO A 224 -0.34 9.77 -13.83
C PRO A 224 0.96 10.46 -14.23
N ILE A 225 2.11 9.98 -13.72
CA ILE A 225 3.43 10.53 -14.07
C ILE A 225 3.74 10.29 -15.55
N GLY A 226 3.55 9.07 -16.04
CA GLY A 226 3.77 8.72 -17.45
C GLY A 226 2.84 9.47 -18.39
N ALA A 227 1.54 9.45 -18.13
CA ALA A 227 0.54 10.17 -18.91
C ALA A 227 0.76 11.70 -18.89
N GLY A 228 1.10 12.28 -17.73
CA GLY A 228 1.44 13.69 -17.61
C GLY A 228 2.64 14.08 -18.47
N ARG A 229 3.70 13.28 -18.50
CA ARG A 229 4.85 13.50 -19.40
C ARG A 229 4.46 13.44 -20.87
N ALA A 230 3.59 12.49 -21.25
CA ALA A 230 3.07 12.39 -22.61
C ALA A 230 2.25 13.63 -23.02
N ILE A 231 1.44 14.16 -22.09
CA ILE A 231 0.65 15.39 -22.31
C ILE A 231 1.56 16.59 -22.56
N VAL A 232 2.66 16.76 -21.79
CA VAL A 232 3.65 17.81 -21.99
C VAL A 232 4.33 17.66 -23.36
N GLU A 233 4.79 16.45 -23.69
CA GLU A 233 5.47 16.14 -24.96
C GLU A 233 4.59 16.46 -26.18
N GLN A 234 3.30 16.15 -26.11
CA GLN A 234 2.30 16.45 -27.16
C GLN A 234 1.79 17.90 -27.10
N ARG A 235 2.26 18.73 -26.17
CA ARG A 235 1.80 20.11 -25.96
C ARG A 235 0.29 20.20 -25.76
N ARG A 236 -0.30 19.23 -25.04
CA ARG A 236 -1.73 19.14 -24.80
C ARG A 236 -2.11 19.52 -23.35
N VAL A 237 -1.22 20.20 -22.63
CA VAL A 237 -1.50 20.71 -21.27
C VAL A 237 -2.75 21.60 -21.32
N GLY A 238 -3.70 21.36 -20.41
CA GLY A 238 -5.00 22.04 -20.35
C GLY A 238 -6.04 21.56 -21.37
N ALA A 239 -5.65 20.72 -22.36
CA ALA A 239 -6.58 20.12 -23.31
C ALA A 239 -6.83 18.63 -23.03
N VAL A 240 -5.90 17.98 -22.33
CA VAL A 240 -6.03 16.59 -21.86
C VAL A 240 -5.77 16.58 -20.37
N HIS A 241 -6.60 15.87 -19.64
CA HIS A 241 -6.58 15.77 -18.19
C HIS A 241 -6.17 14.37 -17.75
N VAL A 242 -5.23 14.25 -16.82
CA VAL A 242 -4.93 12.98 -16.15
C VAL A 242 -5.14 13.12 -14.64
N LEU A 243 -5.78 12.10 -14.08
CA LEU A 243 -6.11 12.00 -12.68
C LEU A 243 -5.77 10.60 -12.16
N GLY A 244 -5.35 10.52 -10.92
CA GLY A 244 -5.05 9.26 -10.24
C GLY A 244 -4.16 9.47 -9.02
N PRO A 245 -3.85 8.41 -8.26
CA PRO A 245 -2.88 8.44 -7.17
C PRO A 245 -1.45 8.54 -7.71
N PHE A 246 -0.61 9.30 -7.06
CA PHE A 246 0.84 9.35 -7.33
C PHE A 246 1.59 9.90 -6.13
N SER A 247 2.91 9.66 -6.08
CA SER A 247 3.77 10.27 -5.07
C SER A 247 3.93 11.77 -5.35
N PRO A 248 3.50 12.66 -4.45
CA PRO A 248 3.56 14.11 -4.62
C PRO A 248 4.96 14.61 -4.99
N GLY A 249 6.00 14.06 -4.35
CA GLY A 249 7.40 14.37 -4.66
C GLY A 249 7.79 14.10 -6.12
N GLN A 250 7.24 13.03 -6.71
CA GLN A 250 7.50 12.65 -8.10
C GLN A 250 6.67 13.49 -9.10
N GLY A 251 5.41 13.81 -8.73
CA GLY A 251 4.47 14.51 -9.61
C GLY A 251 4.45 16.03 -9.49
N ARG A 252 5.13 16.60 -8.50
CA ARG A 252 5.10 18.03 -8.14
C ARG A 252 5.22 18.99 -9.33
N SER A 253 6.22 18.78 -10.18
CA SER A 253 6.44 19.63 -11.36
C SER A 253 5.31 19.52 -12.39
N LEU A 254 4.83 18.32 -12.64
CA LEU A 254 3.74 18.06 -13.60
C LEU A 254 2.40 18.62 -13.13
N VAL A 255 2.13 18.62 -11.82
CA VAL A 255 0.94 19.26 -11.25
C VAL A 255 1.03 20.78 -11.39
N LYS A 256 2.18 21.38 -11.07
CA LYS A 256 2.40 22.82 -11.19
C LYS A 256 2.37 23.31 -12.65
N GLU A 257 2.81 22.50 -13.58
CA GLU A 257 2.72 22.75 -15.01
C GLU A 257 1.28 22.56 -15.55
N GLY A 258 0.39 21.90 -14.79
CA GLY A 258 -0.97 21.57 -15.20
C GLY A 258 -1.08 20.32 -16.08
N ALA A 259 0.01 19.55 -16.22
CA ALA A 259 0.04 18.30 -16.98
C ALA A 259 -0.64 17.14 -16.24
N ILE A 260 -0.57 17.13 -14.89
CA ILE A 260 -1.42 16.30 -14.04
C ILE A 260 -2.49 17.21 -13.43
N SER A 261 -3.74 16.86 -13.65
CA SER A 261 -4.89 17.67 -13.20
C SER A 261 -5.23 17.49 -11.72
N GLY A 262 -4.58 16.54 -11.06
CA GLY A 262 -4.73 16.21 -9.66
C GLY A 262 -5.11 14.74 -9.43
N GLY A 263 -5.62 14.46 -8.25
CA GLY A 263 -6.08 13.14 -7.83
C GLY A 263 -6.28 13.07 -6.34
N PHE A 264 -6.43 11.86 -5.86
CA PHE A 264 -6.52 11.55 -4.43
C PHE A 264 -5.56 10.42 -4.11
N MET A 265 -5.08 10.41 -2.88
CA MET A 265 -4.22 9.38 -2.33
C MET A 265 -4.58 9.12 -0.87
N TRP A 266 -4.06 8.06 -0.31
CA TRP A 266 -3.81 7.93 1.13
C TRP A 266 -2.30 8.06 1.37
N ASN A 267 -1.91 8.20 2.63
CA ASN A 267 -0.49 8.27 2.97
C ASN A 267 0.15 6.88 2.96
N PRO A 268 1.05 6.54 2.02
CA PRO A 268 1.68 5.23 1.97
C PRO A 268 2.58 4.93 3.19
N ALA A 269 3.18 5.94 3.82
CA ALA A 269 3.92 5.74 5.05
C ALA A 269 2.99 5.30 6.20
N GLU A 270 1.75 5.84 6.23
CA GLU A 270 0.75 5.39 7.20
C GLU A 270 0.32 3.95 6.95
N ALA A 271 0.14 3.53 5.69
CA ALA A 271 -0.10 2.12 5.36
C ALA A 271 1.04 1.22 5.88
N GLY A 272 2.29 1.67 5.75
CA GLY A 272 3.44 0.97 6.32
C GLY A 272 3.37 0.82 7.85
N ARG A 273 2.98 1.88 8.57
CA ARG A 273 2.78 1.83 10.03
C ARG A 273 1.64 0.89 10.43
N VAL A 274 0.54 0.90 9.67
CA VAL A 274 -0.61 0.02 9.89
C VAL A 274 -0.23 -1.45 9.73
N PHE A 275 0.53 -1.82 8.71
CA PHE A 275 1.05 -3.18 8.55
C PHE A 275 1.73 -3.68 9.82
N VAL A 276 2.68 -2.91 10.34
CA VAL A 276 3.43 -3.30 11.55
C VAL A 276 2.53 -3.33 12.78
N THR A 277 1.60 -2.37 12.89
CA THR A 277 0.66 -2.31 14.01
C THR A 277 -0.25 -3.53 14.06
N ILE A 278 -0.93 -3.86 12.96
CA ILE A 278 -1.82 -5.04 12.87
C ILE A 278 -1.00 -6.32 13.04
N GLY A 279 0.16 -6.43 12.37
CA GLY A 279 1.04 -7.59 12.51
C GLY A 279 1.44 -7.85 13.96
N LYS A 280 1.84 -6.80 14.68
CA LYS A 280 2.18 -6.91 16.12
C LYS A 280 0.98 -7.31 16.97
N MET A 281 -0.18 -6.71 16.72
CA MET A 281 -1.42 -7.09 17.43
C MET A 281 -1.75 -8.58 17.25
N LEU A 282 -1.60 -9.12 16.04
CA LEU A 282 -1.84 -10.53 15.74
C LEU A 282 -0.86 -11.46 16.46
N VAL A 283 0.42 -11.08 16.55
CA VAL A 283 1.44 -11.85 17.29
C VAL A 283 1.16 -11.83 18.79
N ASP A 284 0.71 -10.69 19.33
CA ASP A 284 0.36 -10.53 20.73
C ASP A 284 -0.98 -11.17 21.09
N GLY A 285 -1.72 -11.72 20.12
CA GLY A 285 -3.05 -12.30 20.33
C GLY A 285 -4.14 -11.28 20.65
N VAL A 286 -3.95 -10.01 20.23
CA VAL A 286 -4.94 -8.96 20.39
C VAL A 286 -6.05 -9.13 19.35
N GLU A 287 -7.28 -9.22 19.80
CA GLU A 287 -8.46 -9.28 18.93
C GLU A 287 -8.85 -7.88 18.48
N ILE A 288 -9.05 -7.68 17.18
CA ILE A 288 -9.52 -6.42 16.60
C ILE A 288 -11.05 -6.40 16.68
N THR A 289 -11.60 -5.42 17.38
CA THR A 289 -13.04 -5.34 17.69
C THR A 289 -13.61 -3.98 17.28
N GLU A 290 -14.94 -3.93 17.19
CA GLU A 290 -15.71 -2.71 16.89
C GLU A 290 -15.34 -1.55 17.80
N GLY A 291 -15.07 -0.39 17.21
CA GLY A 291 -14.73 0.85 17.92
C GLY A 291 -13.31 0.92 18.48
N MET A 292 -12.47 -0.10 18.24
CA MET A 292 -11.05 -0.07 18.62
C MET A 292 -10.34 1.06 17.89
N GLU A 293 -9.46 1.76 18.59
CA GLU A 293 -8.59 2.78 18.00
C GLU A 293 -7.30 2.11 17.51
N ILE A 294 -7.05 2.13 16.21
CA ILE A 294 -5.81 1.63 15.61
C ILE A 294 -5.05 2.82 15.02
N PRO A 295 -3.81 3.10 15.46
CA PRO A 295 -2.99 4.15 14.87
C PRO A 295 -2.89 4.02 13.34
N GLY A 296 -3.21 5.11 12.63
CA GLY A 296 -3.26 5.16 11.17
C GLY A 296 -4.62 4.82 10.55
N LEU A 297 -5.49 4.11 11.27
CA LEU A 297 -6.86 3.81 10.85
C LEU A 297 -7.91 4.60 11.64
N GLY A 298 -7.58 5.10 12.85
CA GLY A 298 -8.55 5.69 13.77
C GLY A 298 -9.45 4.63 14.41
N LYS A 299 -10.70 4.98 14.67
CA LYS A 299 -11.70 4.03 15.16
C LYS A 299 -12.15 3.13 14.04
N VAL A 300 -11.95 1.82 14.23
CA VAL A 300 -12.27 0.82 13.21
C VAL A 300 -13.62 0.17 13.43
N SER A 301 -14.24 -0.23 12.32
CA SER A 301 -15.45 -1.06 12.26
C SER A 301 -15.11 -2.29 11.39
N PRO A 302 -14.50 -3.33 11.97
CA PRO A 302 -13.99 -4.45 11.20
C PRO A 302 -15.13 -5.31 10.65
N ASP A 303 -15.08 -5.61 9.35
CA ASP A 303 -15.89 -6.68 8.75
C ASP A 303 -15.23 -8.03 9.02
N VAL A 304 -15.65 -8.67 10.11
CA VAL A 304 -15.09 -9.95 10.56
C VAL A 304 -15.36 -11.07 9.54
N ALA A 305 -16.48 -11.01 8.81
CA ALA A 305 -16.85 -12.04 7.84
C ALA A 305 -15.90 -12.04 6.62
N ASN A 306 -15.54 -10.85 6.15
CA ASN A 306 -14.64 -10.65 5.02
C ASN A 306 -13.19 -10.38 5.46
N ARG A 307 -12.93 -10.24 6.76
CA ARG A 307 -11.62 -9.90 7.34
C ARG A 307 -11.08 -8.56 6.86
N ASP A 308 -11.98 -7.60 6.64
CA ASP A 308 -11.66 -6.27 6.13
C ASP A 308 -11.76 -5.19 7.23
N ILE A 309 -10.80 -4.26 7.19
CA ILE A 309 -10.82 -3.02 7.97
C ILE A 309 -10.68 -1.88 6.96
N ILE A 310 -11.79 -1.20 6.66
CA ILE A 310 -11.83 -0.14 5.67
C ILE A 310 -12.07 1.20 6.34
N THR A 311 -11.24 2.19 6.00
CA THR A 311 -11.40 3.58 6.42
C THR A 311 -11.40 4.50 5.20
N ASP A 312 -11.76 5.78 5.38
CA ASP A 312 -11.78 6.76 4.28
C ASP A 312 -10.88 7.95 4.63
N ASN A 313 -9.57 7.76 4.45
CA ASN A 313 -8.53 8.76 4.72
C ASN A 313 -7.97 9.36 3.42
N LEU A 314 -8.84 9.87 2.55
CA LEU A 314 -8.45 10.45 1.27
C LEU A 314 -7.79 11.82 1.45
N ILE A 315 -6.68 12.00 0.78
CA ILE A 315 -5.92 13.24 0.70
C ILE A 315 -5.95 13.73 -0.75
N ALA A 316 -6.45 14.94 -0.98
CA ALA A 316 -6.46 15.54 -2.31
C ALA A 316 -5.03 15.96 -2.71
N ILE A 317 -4.63 15.60 -3.94
CA ILE A 317 -3.39 16.06 -4.56
C ILE A 317 -3.77 17.05 -5.68
N ASN A 318 -3.36 18.29 -5.54
CA ASN A 318 -3.59 19.35 -6.51
C ASN A 318 -2.51 20.42 -6.38
N ALA A 319 -2.62 21.53 -7.12
CA ALA A 319 -1.63 22.60 -7.10
C ALA A 319 -1.42 23.24 -5.72
N ASP A 320 -2.45 23.23 -4.87
CA ASP A 320 -2.40 23.86 -3.55
C ASP A 320 -1.76 22.93 -2.49
N THR A 321 -1.90 21.61 -2.66
CA THR A 321 -1.49 20.62 -1.65
C THR A 321 -0.18 19.90 -1.99
N VAL A 322 0.19 19.82 -3.26
CA VAL A 322 1.31 18.98 -3.72
C VAL A 322 2.65 19.37 -3.10
N ASP A 323 2.90 20.64 -2.81
CA ASP A 323 4.16 21.09 -2.19
C ASP A 323 4.27 20.56 -0.75
N ALA A 324 3.24 20.80 0.05
CA ALA A 324 3.22 20.36 1.44
C ALA A 324 3.30 18.83 1.57
N LEU A 325 2.62 18.09 0.68
CA LEU A 325 2.68 16.63 0.67
C LEU A 325 4.06 16.10 0.25
N ALA A 326 4.68 16.71 -0.76
CA ALA A 326 6.02 16.36 -1.19
C ALA A 326 7.09 16.64 -0.12
N ASP A 327 6.93 17.72 0.64
CA ASP A 327 7.83 18.09 1.74
C ASP A 327 7.71 17.13 2.95
N LEU A 328 6.63 16.33 3.05
CA LEU A 328 6.49 15.21 3.98
C LEU A 328 7.20 13.92 3.50
N GLY A 329 7.84 13.94 2.33
CA GLY A 329 8.51 12.77 1.77
C GLY A 329 7.59 11.81 1.00
N LEU A 330 6.40 12.28 0.65
CA LEU A 330 5.39 11.51 -0.07
C LEU A 330 5.51 11.62 -1.59
#